data_b2de3cbc742dc3d411e595f2523e05b6
#
_entry.id   b2de3cbc742dc3d411e595f2523e05b6
#
_cell.length_a   1.000
_cell.length_b   1.000
_cell.length_c   1.000
_cell.angle_alpha   90.00
_cell.angle_beta   90.00
_cell.angle_gamma   90.00
#
_symmetry.space_group_name_H-M   'P 1'
#
loop_
_entity.id
_entity.type
_entity.pdbx_description
1 polymer ?
#
loop_
_entity_poly.entity_id
_entity_poly.type
_entity_poly.pdbx_seq_one_letter_code
_entity_poly.pdbx_strand_id
1 'polypeptide(L)'
;MMEFAVNFDGPVSFRYPRGAASDILKSIRTPVEHGKSETIYKGKKIALLSVGAMADKTVGVYERLLSDGYTSELINVRFISPLDEEMIERISSGFDYIFTFEDNIHSGGFGAILTQRLTENGCHALVKNFAFPDTYIEQGTRQQLFERYGMDSESLYNKIKDLLKNED
;
A
#
# COMPACT_ATOMS: atom_id res chain seq x y z
N MET A 1 -13.00 10.45 -1.70
CA MET A 1 -12.08 11.19 -2.60
C MET A 1 -12.80 12.14 -3.55
N MET A 2 -13.81 11.74 -4.35
CA MET A 2 -14.50 12.69 -5.26
C MET A 2 -15.16 13.84 -4.51
N GLU A 3 -15.91 13.57 -3.45
CA GLU A 3 -16.53 14.60 -2.60
C GLU A 3 -15.48 15.55 -2.01
N PHE A 4 -14.35 15.01 -1.55
CA PHE A 4 -13.21 15.83 -1.12
C PHE A 4 -12.70 16.73 -2.27
N ALA A 5 -12.47 16.16 -3.46
CA ALA A 5 -11.92 16.91 -4.59
C ALA A 5 -12.83 18.05 -5.06
N VAL A 6 -14.15 17.85 -5.03
CA VAL A 6 -15.13 18.91 -5.40
C VAL A 6 -15.15 20.06 -4.41
N ASN A 7 -14.87 19.79 -3.13
CA ASN A 7 -14.92 20.80 -2.06
C ASN A 7 -13.53 21.37 -1.72
N PHE A 8 -12.47 20.89 -2.34
CA PHE A 8 -11.11 21.36 -2.09
C PHE A 8 -10.81 22.63 -2.89
N ASP A 9 -10.33 23.66 -2.23
CA ASP A 9 -9.92 24.94 -2.86
C ASP A 9 -8.50 24.80 -3.42
N GLY A 10 -8.40 24.24 -4.63
CA GLY A 10 -7.14 24.05 -5.32
C GLY A 10 -7.19 22.93 -6.35
N PRO A 11 -6.13 22.75 -7.15
CA PRO A 11 -6.07 21.67 -8.13
C PRO A 11 -5.94 20.32 -7.45
N VAL A 12 -6.81 19.36 -7.84
CA VAL A 12 -6.79 17.97 -7.37
C VAL A 12 -6.71 17.03 -8.56
N SER A 13 -5.81 16.07 -8.48
CA SER A 13 -5.74 14.94 -9.40
C SER A 13 -5.95 13.63 -8.64
N PHE A 14 -6.78 12.74 -9.14
CA PHE A 14 -6.94 11.40 -8.57
C PHE A 14 -6.99 10.34 -9.65
N ARG A 15 -6.46 9.17 -9.32
CA ARG A 15 -6.42 8.01 -10.21
C ARG A 15 -7.40 6.96 -9.70
N TYR A 16 -8.11 6.33 -10.62
CA TYR A 16 -8.99 5.22 -10.32
C TYR A 16 -8.91 4.15 -11.43
N PRO A 17 -9.09 2.88 -11.10
CA PRO A 17 -9.02 1.81 -12.09
C PRO A 17 -10.22 1.85 -13.03
N ARG A 18 -10.02 1.38 -14.26
CA ARG A 18 -11.13 1.07 -15.16
C ARG A 18 -11.76 -0.25 -14.73
N GLY A 19 -13.02 -0.24 -14.30
CA GLY A 19 -13.72 -1.43 -13.86
C GLY A 19 -14.73 -1.15 -12.74
N ALA A 20 -15.30 -2.21 -12.19
CA ALA A 20 -16.21 -2.10 -11.05
C ALA A 20 -15.43 -1.68 -9.79
N ALA A 21 -16.06 -0.85 -8.96
CA ALA A 21 -15.51 -0.51 -7.65
C ALA A 21 -15.58 -1.74 -6.73
N SER A 22 -14.57 -1.88 -5.89
CA SER A 22 -14.55 -2.91 -4.86
C SER A 22 -15.38 -2.50 -3.65
N ASP A 23 -16.07 -3.47 -3.08
CA ASP A 23 -16.84 -3.31 -1.84
C ASP A 23 -16.07 -3.73 -0.58
N ILE A 24 -14.83 -4.21 -0.72
CA ILE A 24 -14.08 -4.84 0.37
C ILE A 24 -13.84 -3.89 1.57
N LEU A 25 -13.72 -2.59 1.29
CA LEU A 25 -13.56 -1.55 2.32
C LEU A 25 -14.83 -0.69 2.47
N LYS A 26 -15.98 -1.13 1.96
CA LYS A 26 -17.20 -0.32 1.94
C LYS A 26 -17.72 0.04 3.34
N SER A 27 -17.50 -0.83 4.32
CA SER A 27 -17.88 -0.61 5.73
C SER A 27 -16.89 0.28 6.50
N ILE A 28 -15.70 0.49 5.95
CA ILE A 28 -14.64 1.27 6.59
C ILE A 28 -14.57 2.60 5.86
N ARG A 29 -15.17 3.63 6.43
CA ARG A 29 -15.22 4.98 5.86
C ARG A 29 -14.98 6.00 6.95
N THR A 30 -13.77 6.53 6.97
CA THR A 30 -13.47 7.74 7.73
C THR A 30 -13.54 8.96 6.80
N PRO A 31 -13.83 10.15 7.32
CA PRO A 31 -13.72 11.38 6.53
C PRO A 31 -12.36 11.48 5.85
N VAL A 32 -12.36 12.03 4.63
CA VAL A 32 -11.11 12.27 3.91
C VAL A 32 -10.54 13.60 4.34
N GLU A 33 -9.39 13.54 5.00
CA GLU A 33 -8.63 14.72 5.39
C GLU A 33 -7.44 14.89 4.43
N HIS A 34 -7.11 16.14 4.10
CA HIS A 34 -6.03 16.46 3.17
C HIS A 34 -4.68 15.95 3.68
N GLY A 35 -4.01 15.15 2.86
CA GLY A 35 -2.70 14.60 3.18
C GLY A 35 -2.71 13.53 4.28
N LYS A 36 -3.87 12.98 4.65
CA LYS A 36 -3.95 11.93 5.67
C LYS A 36 -4.27 10.57 5.08
N SER A 37 -3.56 9.58 5.58
CA SER A 37 -3.82 8.16 5.35
C SER A 37 -4.95 7.64 6.26
N GLU A 38 -5.39 6.42 6.03
CA GLU A 38 -6.41 5.76 6.84
C GLU A 38 -5.91 4.42 7.34
N THR A 39 -5.82 4.22 8.65
CA THR A 39 -5.56 2.90 9.20
C THR A 39 -6.82 2.06 9.14
N ILE A 40 -6.80 1.00 8.32
CA ILE A 40 -7.90 0.05 8.14
C ILE A 40 -7.92 -0.96 9.29
N TYR A 41 -6.79 -1.60 9.54
CA TYR A 41 -6.59 -2.54 10.64
C TYR A 41 -5.34 -2.15 11.41
N LYS A 42 -5.47 -2.08 12.74
CA LYS A 42 -4.33 -1.80 13.62
C LYS A 42 -3.51 -3.06 13.85
N GLY A 43 -2.21 -2.90 13.93
CA GLY A 43 -1.28 -4.00 14.17
C GLY A 43 0.07 -3.52 14.69
N LYS A 44 1.03 -4.43 14.70
CA LYS A 44 2.40 -4.19 15.16
C LYS A 44 3.38 -4.92 14.26
N LYS A 45 4.64 -4.54 14.32
CA LYS A 45 5.78 -5.15 13.60
C LYS A 45 5.73 -5.02 12.09
N ILE A 46 4.60 -5.25 11.44
CA ILE A 46 4.47 -5.26 9.98
C ILE A 46 3.49 -4.17 9.56
N ALA A 47 3.93 -3.20 8.77
CA ALA A 47 3.09 -2.20 8.13
C ALA A 47 2.83 -2.56 6.66
N LEU A 48 1.57 -2.66 6.28
CA LEU A 48 1.11 -2.91 4.92
C LEU A 48 0.48 -1.62 4.38
N LEU A 49 1.16 -0.93 3.47
CA LEU A 49 0.71 0.35 2.90
C LEU A 49 0.14 0.14 1.50
N SER A 50 -1.14 0.33 1.36
CA SER A 50 -1.86 0.11 0.10
C SER A 50 -2.18 1.41 -0.61
N VAL A 51 -1.86 1.49 -1.90
CA VAL A 51 -2.21 2.63 -2.76
C VAL A 51 -3.38 2.27 -3.68
N GLY A 52 -4.47 2.99 -3.52
CA GLY A 52 -5.61 2.95 -4.41
C GLY A 52 -6.19 1.54 -4.61
N ALA A 53 -6.18 1.08 -5.85
CA ALA A 53 -6.80 -0.18 -6.25
C ALA A 53 -6.07 -1.45 -5.75
N MET A 54 -4.92 -1.31 -5.10
CA MET A 54 -4.23 -2.44 -4.46
C MET A 54 -4.88 -2.84 -3.13
N ALA A 55 -5.80 -2.04 -2.60
CA ALA A 55 -6.45 -2.30 -1.31
C ALA A 55 -7.04 -3.73 -1.22
N ASP A 56 -7.73 -4.19 -2.28
CA ASP A 56 -8.31 -5.54 -2.32
C ASP A 56 -7.26 -6.63 -2.15
N LYS A 57 -6.12 -6.47 -2.84
CA LYS A 57 -5.04 -7.44 -2.79
C LYS A 57 -4.34 -7.42 -1.44
N THR A 58 -4.17 -6.23 -0.88
CA THR A 58 -3.51 -6.05 0.41
C THR A 58 -4.37 -6.55 1.57
N VAL A 59 -5.69 -6.44 1.49
CA VAL A 59 -6.60 -7.08 2.46
C VAL A 59 -6.42 -8.60 2.44
N GLY A 60 -6.37 -9.22 1.27
CA GLY A 60 -6.12 -10.67 1.17
C GLY A 60 -4.75 -11.09 1.72
N VAL A 61 -3.71 -10.25 1.58
CA VAL A 61 -2.40 -10.44 2.23
C VAL A 61 -2.54 -10.35 3.75
N TYR A 62 -3.21 -9.31 4.25
CA TYR A 62 -3.45 -9.09 5.68
C TYR A 62 -4.15 -10.29 6.33
N GLU A 63 -5.22 -10.78 5.73
CA GLU A 63 -6.00 -11.92 6.25
C GLU A 63 -5.17 -13.21 6.34
N ARG A 64 -4.31 -13.47 5.34
CA ARG A 64 -3.40 -14.62 5.36
C ARG A 64 -2.32 -14.49 6.42
N LEU A 65 -1.70 -13.32 6.56
CA LEU A 65 -0.72 -13.06 7.62
C LEU A 65 -1.36 -13.23 9.01
N LEU A 66 -2.57 -12.73 9.18
CA LEU A 66 -3.33 -12.89 10.43
C LEU A 66 -3.61 -14.36 10.73
N SER A 67 -4.00 -15.16 9.74
CA SER A 67 -4.24 -16.60 9.90
C SER A 67 -2.99 -17.39 10.28
N ASP A 68 -1.81 -16.91 9.87
CA ASP A 68 -0.51 -17.47 10.26
C ASP A 68 0.01 -16.93 11.60
N GLY A 69 -0.75 -16.08 12.29
CA GLY A 69 -0.40 -15.54 13.60
C GLY A 69 0.45 -14.28 13.57
N TYR A 70 0.71 -13.70 12.40
CA TYR A 70 1.40 -12.41 12.30
C TYR A 70 0.45 -11.25 12.61
N THR A 71 0.91 -10.29 13.40
CA THR A 71 0.18 -9.04 13.64
C THR A 71 0.69 -7.97 12.69
N SER A 72 -0.15 -7.55 11.76
CA SER A 72 0.17 -6.50 10.80
C SER A 72 -0.82 -5.35 10.87
N GLU A 73 -0.36 -4.15 10.54
CA GLU A 73 -1.21 -2.98 10.34
C GLU A 73 -1.47 -2.77 8.86
N LEU A 74 -2.72 -2.53 8.47
CA LEU A 74 -3.10 -2.19 7.10
C LEU A 74 -3.47 -0.72 7.00
N ILE A 75 -2.77 0.00 6.15
CA ILE A 75 -2.92 1.44 5.92
C ILE A 75 -3.31 1.69 4.47
N ASN A 76 -4.42 2.40 4.28
CA ASN A 76 -4.81 2.97 2.99
C ASN A 76 -4.16 4.36 2.85
N VAL A 77 -3.22 4.50 1.95
CA VAL A 77 -2.39 5.72 1.80
C VAL A 77 -3.21 6.93 1.38
N ARG A 78 -4.27 6.78 0.61
CA ARG A 78 -5.16 7.84 0.10
C ARG A 78 -4.48 8.95 -0.70
N PHE A 79 -3.40 9.57 -0.18
CA PHE A 79 -2.68 10.67 -0.80
C PHE A 79 -1.23 10.29 -1.11
N ILE A 80 -0.83 10.50 -2.37
CA ILE A 80 0.56 10.34 -2.80
C ILE A 80 1.31 11.68 -2.67
N SER A 81 0.58 12.77 -2.80
CA SER A 81 1.07 14.14 -2.60
C SER A 81 -0.08 15.02 -2.09
N PRO A 82 0.08 15.71 -0.94
CA PRO A 82 1.19 15.53 -0.01
C PRO A 82 1.18 14.15 0.66
N LEU A 83 2.33 13.69 1.14
CA LEU A 83 2.43 12.50 1.98
C LEU A 83 1.90 12.78 3.39
N ASP A 84 1.47 11.73 4.08
CA ASP A 84 1.10 11.79 5.49
C ASP A 84 2.36 11.69 6.36
N GLU A 85 2.92 12.84 6.73
CA GLU A 85 4.15 12.91 7.52
C GLU A 85 3.99 12.27 8.91
N GLU A 86 2.81 12.39 9.55
CA GLU A 86 2.57 11.75 10.85
C GLU A 86 2.57 10.22 10.73
N MET A 87 1.98 9.70 9.65
CA MET A 87 2.04 8.26 9.35
C MET A 87 3.49 7.82 9.13
N ILE A 88 4.28 8.57 8.34
CA ILE A 88 5.68 8.26 8.05
C ILE A 88 6.51 8.26 9.33
N GLU A 89 6.41 9.28 10.17
CA GLU A 89 7.11 9.37 11.45
C GLU A 89 6.78 8.16 12.34
N ARG A 90 5.49 7.83 12.44
CA ARG A 90 5.02 6.70 13.24
C ARG A 90 5.54 5.36 12.75
N ILE A 91 5.50 5.10 11.43
CA ILE A 91 5.97 3.81 10.90
C ILE A 91 7.50 3.70 10.88
N SER A 92 8.23 4.82 10.81
CA SER A 92 9.69 4.83 10.84
C SER A 92 10.27 4.25 12.13
N SER A 93 9.58 4.40 13.25
CA SER A 93 10.07 3.99 14.58
C SER A 93 9.30 2.82 15.20
N GLY A 94 8.13 2.49 14.64
CA GLY A 94 7.19 1.56 15.29
C GLY A 94 7.08 0.18 14.63
N PHE A 95 7.79 -0.07 13.53
CA PHE A 95 7.65 -1.31 12.75
C PHE A 95 9.01 -1.89 12.35
N ASP A 96 9.07 -3.23 12.29
CA ASP A 96 10.24 -3.98 11.85
C ASP A 96 10.23 -4.17 10.32
N TYR A 97 9.03 -4.25 9.73
CA TYR A 97 8.80 -4.48 8.30
C TYR A 97 7.80 -3.48 7.73
N ILE A 98 8.12 -2.91 6.59
CA ILE A 98 7.26 -1.96 5.87
C ILE A 98 7.12 -2.42 4.42
N PHE A 99 5.90 -2.78 4.03
CA PHE A 99 5.57 -3.25 2.69
C PHE A 99 4.63 -2.27 1.99
N THR A 100 4.99 -1.80 0.79
CA THR A 100 4.12 -0.97 -0.03
C THR A 100 3.56 -1.74 -1.20
N PHE A 101 2.32 -1.43 -1.58
CA PHE A 101 1.60 -2.07 -2.68
C PHE A 101 1.00 -1.00 -3.57
N GLU A 102 1.48 -0.91 -4.81
CA GLU A 102 1.01 0.08 -5.78
C GLU A 102 0.82 -0.52 -7.18
N ASP A 103 -0.26 -0.11 -7.84
CA ASP A 103 -0.54 -0.42 -9.24
C ASP A 103 0.15 0.64 -10.13
N ASN A 104 1.47 0.66 -10.07
CA ASN A 104 2.34 1.60 -10.77
C ASN A 104 3.71 0.95 -10.97
N ILE A 105 4.62 1.63 -11.67
CA ILE A 105 6.01 1.18 -11.83
C ILE A 105 6.82 1.41 -10.56
N HIS A 106 7.85 0.57 -10.38
CA HIS A 106 8.73 0.62 -9.20
C HIS A 106 9.53 1.94 -9.15
N SER A 107 10.03 2.41 -10.30
CA SER A 107 10.86 3.62 -10.38
C SER A 107 10.00 4.88 -10.27
N GLY A 108 10.25 5.69 -9.24
CA GLY A 108 9.52 6.96 -9.02
C GLY A 108 8.07 6.79 -8.56
N GLY A 109 7.62 5.58 -8.20
CA GLY A 109 6.33 5.32 -7.58
C GLY A 109 6.28 5.76 -6.12
N PHE A 110 5.11 5.57 -5.50
CA PHE A 110 4.90 5.89 -4.08
C PHE A 110 5.91 5.18 -3.17
N GLY A 111 6.15 3.89 -3.39
CA GLY A 111 7.10 3.11 -2.58
C GLY A 111 8.52 3.68 -2.63
N ALA A 112 8.98 4.16 -3.79
CA ALA A 112 10.30 4.76 -3.92
C ALA A 112 10.39 6.08 -3.13
N ILE A 113 9.37 6.94 -3.23
CA ILE A 113 9.32 8.22 -2.50
C ILE A 113 9.24 7.95 -0.99
N LEU A 114 8.39 7.01 -0.57
CA LEU A 114 8.27 6.63 0.84
C LEU A 114 9.60 6.09 1.39
N THR A 115 10.28 5.21 0.66
CA THR A 115 11.57 4.65 1.08
C THR A 115 12.60 5.75 1.31
N GLN A 116 12.65 6.77 0.44
CA GLN A 116 13.51 7.92 0.65
C GLN A 116 13.17 8.65 1.96
N ARG A 117 11.89 8.94 2.20
CA ARG A 117 11.43 9.63 3.41
C ARG A 117 11.71 8.83 4.68
N LEU A 118 11.50 7.51 4.64
CA LEU A 118 11.82 6.61 5.76
C LEU A 118 13.32 6.64 6.07
N THR A 119 14.16 6.64 5.03
CA THR A 119 15.63 6.73 5.20
C THR A 119 16.05 8.07 5.82
N GLU A 120 15.46 9.18 5.37
CA GLU A 120 15.70 10.52 5.94
C GLU A 120 15.30 10.59 7.43
N ASN A 121 14.26 9.85 7.83
CA ASN A 121 13.82 9.73 9.22
C ASN A 121 14.58 8.69 10.06
N GLY A 122 15.64 8.09 9.50
CA GLY A 122 16.46 7.11 10.22
C GLY A 122 15.74 5.78 10.47
N CYS A 123 14.82 5.39 9.62
CA CYS A 123 14.11 4.13 9.72
C CYS A 123 15.07 2.94 9.53
N HIS A 124 15.00 1.95 10.41
CA HIS A 124 15.80 0.72 10.36
C HIS A 124 14.97 -0.50 9.91
N ALA A 125 13.67 -0.33 9.65
CA ALA A 125 12.81 -1.42 9.19
C ALA A 125 13.28 -1.97 7.84
N LEU A 126 13.02 -3.25 7.59
CA LEU A 126 13.11 -3.80 6.26
C LEU A 126 11.99 -3.21 5.40
N VAL A 127 12.33 -2.43 4.38
CA VAL A 127 11.38 -1.83 3.46
C VAL A 127 11.36 -2.59 2.14
N LYS A 128 10.19 -3.03 1.70
CA LYS A 128 10.00 -3.67 0.38
C LYS A 128 8.83 -3.08 -0.36
N ASN A 129 9.10 -2.63 -1.58
CA ASN A 129 8.08 -2.05 -2.46
C ASN A 129 7.61 -3.10 -3.47
N PHE A 130 6.31 -3.36 -3.52
CA PHE A 130 5.65 -4.20 -4.51
C PHE A 130 4.95 -3.32 -5.53
N ALA A 131 5.49 -3.33 -6.75
CA ALA A 131 5.05 -2.54 -7.89
C ALA A 131 5.41 -3.29 -9.18
N PHE A 132 4.88 -2.82 -10.31
CA PHE A 132 5.26 -3.37 -11.59
C PHE A 132 6.70 -2.98 -11.98
N PRO A 133 7.40 -3.82 -12.76
CA PRO A 133 8.72 -3.47 -13.26
C PRO A 133 8.65 -2.28 -14.23
N ASP A 134 9.75 -1.53 -14.31
CA ASP A 134 9.89 -0.42 -15.25
C ASP A 134 10.20 -0.93 -16.66
N THR A 135 9.22 -1.61 -17.26
CA THR A 135 9.29 -2.19 -18.59
C THR A 135 7.95 -2.03 -19.29
N TYR A 136 7.92 -2.29 -20.59
CA TYR A 136 6.65 -2.38 -21.31
C TYR A 136 5.83 -3.56 -20.77
N ILE A 137 4.65 -3.24 -20.23
CA ILE A 137 3.69 -4.25 -19.77
C ILE A 137 2.86 -4.68 -20.99
N GLU A 138 2.78 -5.98 -21.21
CA GLU A 138 2.02 -6.53 -22.33
C GLU A 138 0.51 -6.27 -22.16
N GLN A 139 -0.23 -6.45 -23.24
CA GLN A 139 -1.67 -6.36 -23.21
C GLN A 139 -2.27 -7.57 -22.48
N GLY A 140 -3.20 -7.34 -21.57
CA GLY A 140 -3.91 -8.38 -20.84
C GLY A 140 -5.01 -7.78 -19.95
N THR A 141 -5.85 -8.64 -19.41
CA THR A 141 -6.76 -8.21 -18.35
C THR A 141 -5.95 -7.88 -17.09
N ARG A 142 -6.48 -7.02 -16.23
CA ARG A 142 -5.82 -6.65 -14.98
C ARG A 142 -5.48 -7.88 -14.13
N GLN A 143 -6.38 -8.86 -14.08
CA GLN A 143 -6.15 -10.11 -13.34
C GLN A 143 -4.95 -10.89 -13.91
N GLN A 144 -4.90 -11.12 -15.24
CA GLN A 144 -3.79 -11.81 -15.89
C GLN A 144 -2.45 -11.11 -15.65
N LEU A 145 -2.44 -9.77 -15.71
CA LEU A 145 -1.22 -9.01 -15.46
C LEU A 145 -0.78 -9.14 -14.00
N PHE A 146 -1.72 -9.05 -13.05
CA PHE A 146 -1.38 -9.22 -11.63
C PHE A 146 -0.83 -10.60 -11.33
N GLU A 147 -1.43 -11.67 -11.85
CA GLU A 147 -0.94 -13.03 -11.71
C GLU A 147 0.45 -13.18 -12.34
N ARG A 148 0.64 -12.68 -13.57
CA ARG A 148 1.91 -12.78 -14.30
C ARG A 148 3.07 -12.08 -13.59
N TYR A 149 2.83 -10.91 -13.02
CA TYR A 149 3.84 -10.12 -12.30
C TYR A 149 3.89 -10.42 -10.81
N GLY A 150 3.07 -11.34 -10.33
CA GLY A 150 3.03 -11.75 -8.92
C GLY A 150 2.59 -10.61 -8.01
N MET A 151 1.60 -9.85 -8.47
CA MET A 151 0.94 -8.74 -7.75
C MET A 151 -0.46 -9.14 -7.22
N ASP A 152 -0.85 -10.40 -7.37
CA ASP A 152 -2.01 -10.99 -6.72
C ASP A 152 -1.75 -11.27 -5.23
N SER A 153 -2.82 -11.42 -4.45
CA SER A 153 -2.72 -11.56 -2.97
C SER A 153 -1.90 -12.78 -2.55
N GLU A 154 -1.97 -13.89 -3.29
CA GLU A 154 -1.25 -15.11 -2.95
C GLU A 154 0.26 -14.96 -3.18
N SER A 155 0.62 -14.46 -4.36
CA SER A 155 2.02 -14.22 -4.72
C SER A 155 2.67 -13.19 -3.80
N LEU A 156 1.96 -12.10 -3.47
CA LEU A 156 2.43 -11.07 -2.54
C LEU A 156 2.63 -11.63 -1.13
N TYR A 157 1.66 -12.40 -0.62
CA TYR A 157 1.77 -13.05 0.67
C TYR A 157 2.98 -13.98 0.74
N ASN A 158 3.19 -14.84 -0.28
CA ASN A 158 4.33 -15.76 -0.31
C ASN A 158 5.66 -15.02 -0.31
N LYS A 159 5.80 -13.95 -1.11
CA LYS A 159 6.98 -13.09 -1.12
C LYS A 159 7.26 -12.46 0.26
N ILE A 160 6.23 -12.01 0.95
CA ILE A 160 6.35 -11.44 2.31
C ILE A 160 6.76 -12.52 3.30
N LYS A 161 6.11 -13.68 3.25
CA LYS A 161 6.41 -14.82 4.15
C LYS A 161 7.86 -15.28 4.03
N ASP A 162 8.42 -15.28 2.83
CA ASP A 162 9.82 -15.64 2.61
C ASP A 162 10.77 -14.59 3.20
N LEU A 163 10.41 -13.30 3.16
CA LEU A 163 11.19 -12.24 3.80
C LEU A 163 11.14 -12.34 5.34
N LEU A 164 9.99 -12.68 5.91
CA LEU A 164 9.82 -12.82 7.36
C LEU A 164 10.57 -14.04 7.95
N LYS A 165 10.77 -15.11 7.16
CA LYS A 165 11.48 -16.33 7.60
C LYS A 165 13.00 -16.21 7.59
N ASN A 166 13.56 -15.32 6.77
CA ASN A 166 15.00 -15.21 6.58
C ASN A 166 15.72 -14.45 7.73
N GLU A 167 14.98 -14.02 8.74
CA GLU A 167 15.51 -13.32 9.91
C GLU A 167 15.37 -14.09 11.24
N ASP A 168 14.76 -15.30 11.22
CA ASP A 168 14.76 -16.25 12.32
C ASP A 168 15.96 -17.21 12.21
#